data_f907cf711795aed2c9df3695f831df0c
#
_entry.id   f907cf711795aed2c9df3695f831df0c
#
_cell.length_a   1.000
_cell.length_b   1.000
_cell.length_c   1.000
_cell.angle_alpha   90.00
_cell.angle_beta   90.00
_cell.angle_gamma   90.00
#
_symmetry.space_group_name_H-M   'P 1'
#
loop_
_entity.id
_entity.type
_entity.pdbx_description
1 polymer ?
#
loop_
_entity_poly.entity_id
_entity_poly.type
_entity_poly.pdbx_seq_one_letter_code
_entity_poly.pdbx_strand_id
1 'polypeptide(L)'
;EKELDKFARDAIDAKAALFVPFKQLPFWQGSIDEFQNQFLDIVIELEEGVDFDIDGVVFEIINPELREFMGSNRKFHRWQIAYKENKEKAQVKVISVTAQVGRTGMITPVAELEPTQLSGATIYRATGHHYGLVKEQGLGAGSVVELTRSGMVIPKINKVLKTAEVDIPLNCPSCNSLLIWDSDFLMCPNVNACQDQIVGKMIYFFRILANNDGFGQATIQKLYEKGIRQVSDIYLLNVDKLVSMGFGDKTSQNLINQLERSRQESIEDWRFLAAFGVQRLGMGNCENLLKNYSIEKVFNLSVDDIANIDGFAELTAKLIFDGLLSIKSQYEVLISGGFDLEKTLLIDDNHANSNAFYKKKIVFTGTMSQSRSDLEKQAKSLGINVAKTVSSKTDFLIIGENVGQSKMNKAKNHNVEILLESEYLNKLNI
;
A
#
# COMPACT_ATOMS: atom_id res chain seq x y z
N GLU A 1 31.78 -9.78 12.90
CA GLU A 1 32.23 -10.59 11.74
C GLU A 1 32.41 -12.06 12.12
N LYS A 2 33.33 -12.39 13.06
CA LYS A 2 33.63 -13.80 13.44
C LYS A 2 32.40 -14.58 13.96
N GLU A 3 31.44 -13.95 14.64
CA GLU A 3 30.21 -14.59 15.13
C GLU A 3 29.22 -14.81 14.02
N LEU A 4 29.08 -13.86 13.06
CA LEU A 4 28.27 -14.00 11.86
C LEU A 4 28.78 -15.11 10.95
N ASP A 5 30.12 -15.22 10.77
CA ASP A 5 30.74 -16.28 10.00
C ASP A 5 30.54 -17.68 10.63
N LYS A 6 30.48 -17.74 11.96
CA LYS A 6 30.21 -19.01 12.66
C LYS A 6 28.72 -19.39 12.47
N PHE A 7 27.82 -18.45 12.69
CA PHE A 7 26.38 -18.68 12.49
C PHE A 7 26.06 -19.14 11.07
N ALA A 8 26.70 -18.49 10.07
CA ALA A 8 26.52 -18.84 8.68
C ALA A 8 26.99 -20.27 8.38
N ARG A 9 28.16 -20.66 8.89
CA ARG A 9 28.71 -22.04 8.76
C ARG A 9 27.80 -23.07 9.43
N ASP A 10 27.40 -22.80 10.66
CA ASP A 10 26.51 -23.71 11.42
C ASP A 10 25.15 -23.90 10.69
N ALA A 11 24.61 -22.84 10.06
CA ALA A 11 23.38 -22.91 9.27
C ALA A 11 23.54 -23.70 7.96
N ILE A 12 24.69 -23.59 7.28
CA ILE A 12 25.01 -24.35 6.08
C ILE A 12 25.21 -25.83 6.43
N ASP A 13 25.97 -26.13 7.48
CA ASP A 13 26.23 -27.48 7.94
C ASP A 13 24.96 -28.20 8.38
N ALA A 14 24.04 -27.48 8.99
CA ALA A 14 22.70 -27.97 9.35
C ALA A 14 21.75 -28.09 8.13
N LYS A 15 22.18 -27.71 6.92
CA LYS A 15 21.32 -27.58 5.72
C LYS A 15 20.07 -26.72 5.93
N ALA A 16 20.13 -25.78 6.88
CA ALA A 16 19.01 -24.92 7.28
C ALA A 16 18.95 -23.63 6.45
N ALA A 17 20.05 -23.24 5.75
CA ALA A 17 20.09 -22.06 4.90
C ALA A 17 21.04 -22.25 3.71
N LEU A 18 20.69 -21.62 2.57
CA LEU A 18 21.61 -21.39 1.47
C LEU A 18 22.30 -20.04 1.73
N PHE A 19 23.62 -20.06 1.92
CA PHE A 19 24.38 -18.84 2.15
C PHE A 19 24.86 -18.26 0.81
N VAL A 20 24.38 -17.09 0.45
CA VAL A 20 24.91 -16.31 -0.67
C VAL A 20 25.99 -15.38 -0.12
N PRO A 21 27.23 -15.37 -0.66
CA PRO A 21 28.26 -14.48 -0.19
C PRO A 21 27.76 -13.03 -0.21
N PHE A 22 27.81 -12.36 0.92
CA PHE A 22 27.45 -10.95 1.02
C PHE A 22 28.60 -10.12 0.46
N LYS A 23 28.38 -9.40 -0.63
CA LYS A 23 29.33 -8.44 -1.18
C LYS A 23 29.07 -7.08 -0.57
N GLN A 24 30.07 -6.45 0.05
CA GLN A 24 29.93 -5.09 0.51
C GLN A 24 29.77 -4.18 -0.70
N LEU A 25 28.65 -3.47 -0.77
CA LEU A 25 28.38 -2.48 -1.83
C LEU A 25 29.25 -1.24 -1.61
N PRO A 26 29.73 -0.58 -2.67
CA PRO A 26 30.38 0.71 -2.55
C PRO A 26 29.41 1.73 -1.92
N PHE A 27 29.93 2.61 -1.09
CA PHE A 27 29.16 3.69 -0.50
C PHE A 27 29.98 4.97 -0.46
N TRP A 28 29.30 6.09 -0.55
CA TRP A 28 29.83 7.41 -0.34
C TRP A 28 29.20 8.03 0.92
N GLN A 29 29.97 8.82 1.65
CA GLN A 29 29.50 9.56 2.82
C GLN A 29 30.12 10.96 2.82
N GLY A 30 29.28 11.99 2.94
CA GLY A 30 29.71 13.39 2.97
C GLY A 30 28.62 14.34 3.46
N SER A 31 28.88 15.62 3.36
CA SER A 31 27.93 16.68 3.70
C SER A 31 26.89 16.90 2.58
N ILE A 32 25.79 17.62 2.90
CA ILE A 32 24.77 17.98 1.91
C ILE A 32 25.34 18.90 0.82
N ASP A 33 26.29 19.78 1.17
CA ASP A 33 26.91 20.70 0.23
C ASP A 33 27.83 19.95 -0.76
N GLU A 34 28.62 18.98 -0.28
CA GLU A 34 29.42 18.09 -1.13
C GLU A 34 28.52 17.28 -2.05
N PHE A 35 27.46 16.70 -1.52
CA PHE A 35 26.48 15.95 -2.30
C PHE A 35 25.85 16.79 -3.42
N GLN A 36 25.42 18.03 -3.14
CA GLN A 36 24.82 18.92 -4.13
C GLN A 36 25.81 19.29 -5.25
N ASN A 37 27.07 19.52 -4.92
CA ASN A 37 28.08 19.93 -5.87
C ASN A 37 28.64 18.77 -6.72
N GLN A 38 28.64 17.53 -6.20
CA GLN A 38 29.29 16.38 -6.82
C GLN A 38 28.29 15.23 -7.11
N PHE A 39 27.00 15.52 -7.13
CA PHE A 39 25.94 14.51 -7.21
C PHE A 39 26.16 13.48 -8.34
N LEU A 40 26.39 13.96 -9.57
CA LEU A 40 26.55 13.07 -10.73
C LEU A 40 27.85 12.26 -10.65
N ASP A 41 28.94 12.85 -10.19
CA ASP A 41 30.22 12.18 -10.04
C ASP A 41 30.14 11.05 -8.98
N ILE A 42 29.45 11.31 -7.86
CA ILE A 42 29.16 10.33 -6.82
C ILE A 42 28.36 9.15 -7.38
N VAL A 43 27.31 9.43 -8.17
CA VAL A 43 26.48 8.38 -8.78
C VAL A 43 27.31 7.51 -9.72
N ILE A 44 28.11 8.13 -10.59
CA ILE A 44 28.99 7.43 -11.54
C ILE A 44 30.01 6.56 -10.80
N GLU A 45 30.67 7.09 -9.79
CA GLU A 45 31.65 6.36 -8.99
C GLU A 45 31.01 5.12 -8.32
N LEU A 46 29.81 5.26 -7.74
CA LEU A 46 29.11 4.16 -7.10
C LEU A 46 28.65 3.10 -8.12
N GLU A 47 28.23 3.51 -9.33
CA GLU A 47 27.85 2.59 -10.39
C GLU A 47 29.05 1.82 -10.95
N GLU A 48 30.18 2.49 -11.16
CA GLU A 48 31.41 1.89 -11.66
C GLU A 48 32.08 0.97 -10.60
N GLY A 49 31.79 1.20 -9.31
CA GLY A 49 32.29 0.41 -8.19
C GLY A 49 31.72 -1.01 -8.08
N VAL A 50 30.76 -1.40 -8.94
CA VAL A 50 30.15 -2.73 -8.96
C VAL A 50 30.38 -3.42 -10.30
N ASP A 51 30.43 -4.76 -10.30
CA ASP A 51 30.64 -5.61 -11.48
C ASP A 51 29.33 -6.32 -11.94
N PHE A 52 28.18 -5.77 -11.56
CA PHE A 52 26.85 -6.25 -11.92
C PHE A 52 25.91 -5.07 -12.18
N ASP A 53 24.84 -5.33 -12.93
CA ASP A 53 23.83 -4.30 -13.23
C ASP A 53 23.08 -3.87 -11.96
N ILE A 54 22.98 -2.56 -11.75
CA ILE A 54 22.18 -1.94 -10.69
C ILE A 54 21.08 -1.07 -11.28
N ASP A 55 19.95 -0.97 -10.61
CA ASP A 55 18.80 -0.18 -11.05
C ASP A 55 18.80 1.25 -10.51
N GLY A 56 19.81 1.61 -9.73
CA GLY A 56 20.00 2.94 -9.16
C GLY A 56 20.75 2.95 -7.85
N VAL A 57 20.85 4.13 -7.26
CA VAL A 57 21.56 4.40 -6.00
C VAL A 57 20.56 4.89 -4.96
N VAL A 58 20.69 4.42 -3.72
CA VAL A 58 19.87 4.86 -2.60
C VAL A 58 20.67 5.84 -1.75
N PHE A 59 20.16 7.05 -1.60
CA PHE A 59 20.70 8.04 -0.69
C PHE A 59 19.91 8.06 0.60
N GLU A 60 20.60 8.15 1.73
CA GLU A 60 19.96 8.19 3.03
C GLU A 60 20.63 9.20 3.98
N ILE A 61 19.82 9.77 4.85
CA ILE A 61 20.31 10.65 5.92
C ILE A 61 20.90 9.77 7.02
N ILE A 62 22.15 10.01 7.41
CA ILE A 62 22.83 9.22 8.45
C ILE A 62 22.44 9.68 9.86
N ASN A 63 22.13 10.98 10.05
CA ASN A 63 21.81 11.55 11.34
C ASN A 63 20.58 10.88 11.99
N PRO A 64 20.72 10.20 13.15
CA PRO A 64 19.62 9.47 13.77
C PRO A 64 18.44 10.35 14.18
N GLU A 65 18.71 11.58 14.63
CA GLU A 65 17.65 12.52 15.04
C GLU A 65 16.81 12.95 13.84
N LEU A 66 17.43 13.20 12.68
CA LEU A 66 16.73 13.53 11.46
C LEU A 66 15.95 12.33 10.91
N ARG A 67 16.51 11.11 10.97
CA ARG A 67 15.78 9.88 10.60
C ARG A 67 14.53 9.73 11.45
N GLU A 68 14.67 9.91 12.74
CA GLU A 68 13.56 9.84 13.68
C GLU A 68 12.53 10.93 13.41
N PHE A 69 12.97 12.17 13.16
CA PHE A 69 12.08 13.31 12.81
C PHE A 69 11.29 13.04 11.52
N MET A 70 11.94 12.58 10.46
CA MET A 70 11.30 12.31 9.16
C MET A 70 10.37 11.10 9.23
N GLY A 71 10.72 10.11 10.04
CA GLY A 71 9.95 8.90 10.26
C GLY A 71 9.84 8.01 9.03
N SER A 72 8.92 7.04 9.11
CA SER A 72 8.66 6.03 8.07
C SER A 72 7.16 5.87 7.86
N ASN A 73 6.77 5.39 6.70
CA ASN A 73 5.44 4.86 6.49
C ASN A 73 5.51 3.33 6.28
N ARG A 74 4.38 2.68 5.95
CA ARG A 74 4.33 1.22 5.73
C ARG A 74 5.17 0.73 4.55
N LYS A 75 5.57 1.60 3.62
CA LYS A 75 6.23 1.21 2.37
C LYS A 75 7.68 1.65 2.29
N PHE A 76 8.04 2.77 2.89
CA PHE A 76 9.37 3.37 2.76
C PHE A 76 9.70 4.28 3.95
N HIS A 77 10.99 4.51 4.12
CA HIS A 77 11.52 5.50 5.05
C HIS A 77 11.58 6.87 4.37
N ARG A 78 11.10 7.93 5.05
CA ARG A 78 11.11 9.29 4.49
C ARG A 78 12.51 9.93 4.44
N TRP A 79 13.46 9.33 5.11
CA TRP A 79 14.87 9.73 5.14
C TRP A 79 15.73 8.99 4.12
N GLN A 80 15.12 8.19 3.24
CA GLN A 80 15.76 7.54 2.10
C GLN A 80 15.12 8.01 0.80
N ILE A 81 15.94 8.17 -0.24
CA ILE A 81 15.50 8.45 -1.59
C ILE A 81 16.30 7.64 -2.59
N ALA A 82 15.63 6.98 -3.51
CA ALA A 82 16.28 6.27 -4.60
C ALA A 82 16.44 7.20 -5.81
N TYR A 83 17.64 7.28 -6.34
CA TYR A 83 17.92 7.87 -7.63
C TYR A 83 18.04 6.76 -8.67
N LYS A 84 17.24 6.84 -9.71
CA LYS A 84 17.23 5.89 -10.82
C LYS A 84 17.29 6.65 -12.12
N GLU A 85 18.32 6.39 -12.92
CA GLU A 85 18.45 6.98 -14.23
C GLU A 85 17.92 6.04 -15.30
N ASN A 86 16.97 6.51 -16.07
CA ASN A 86 16.51 5.79 -17.25
C ASN A 86 17.45 6.13 -18.45
N LYS A 87 18.61 5.47 -18.49
CA LYS A 87 19.65 5.74 -19.50
C LYS A 87 19.20 5.32 -20.89
N GLU A 88 18.47 4.20 -20.99
CA GLU A 88 18.02 3.69 -22.27
C GLU A 88 16.65 4.21 -22.66
N LYS A 89 16.56 4.66 -23.91
CA LYS A 89 15.33 5.09 -24.57
C LYS A 89 15.21 4.39 -25.92
N ALA A 90 14.01 4.02 -26.28
CA ALA A 90 13.72 3.48 -27.59
C ALA A 90 12.57 4.25 -28.25
N GLN A 91 12.68 4.46 -29.57
CA GLN A 91 11.55 4.95 -30.37
C GLN A 91 10.81 3.75 -30.93
N VAL A 92 9.51 3.65 -30.64
CA VAL A 92 8.71 2.48 -30.93
C VAL A 92 7.40 2.90 -31.57
N LYS A 93 6.99 2.15 -32.59
CA LYS A 93 5.68 2.34 -33.23
C LYS A 93 4.60 1.61 -32.45
N VAL A 94 3.46 2.29 -32.24
CA VAL A 94 2.26 1.72 -31.65
C VAL A 94 1.49 0.96 -32.73
N ILE A 95 1.20 -0.31 -32.48
CA ILE A 95 0.42 -1.16 -33.39
C ILE A 95 -1.07 -0.86 -33.19
N SER A 96 -1.50 -0.82 -31.93
CA SER A 96 -2.89 -0.52 -31.55
C SER A 96 -2.94 -0.04 -30.09
N VAL A 97 -4.06 0.54 -29.70
CA VAL A 97 -4.37 0.84 -28.29
C VAL A 97 -5.58 0.03 -27.89
N THR A 98 -5.39 -0.88 -26.92
CA THR A 98 -6.46 -1.75 -26.41
C THR A 98 -7.01 -1.22 -25.10
N ALA A 99 -8.33 -1.40 -24.90
CA ALA A 99 -9.03 -0.96 -23.71
C ALA A 99 -9.11 -2.12 -22.69
N GLN A 100 -8.61 -1.93 -21.47
CA GLN A 100 -8.71 -2.90 -20.39
C GLN A 100 -9.62 -2.38 -19.28
N VAL A 101 -10.54 -3.22 -18.81
CA VAL A 101 -11.48 -2.85 -17.74
C VAL A 101 -10.87 -3.17 -16.38
N GLY A 102 -10.67 -2.15 -15.56
CA GLY A 102 -10.24 -2.33 -14.18
C GLY A 102 -11.39 -2.71 -13.24
N ARG A 103 -11.07 -3.24 -12.07
CA ARG A 103 -12.06 -3.63 -11.04
C ARG A 103 -13.01 -2.51 -10.58
N THR A 104 -12.62 -1.27 -10.76
CA THR A 104 -13.42 -0.08 -10.42
C THR A 104 -14.24 0.46 -11.58
N GLY A 105 -14.21 -0.21 -12.74
CA GLY A 105 -14.83 0.25 -13.97
C GLY A 105 -13.97 1.18 -14.80
N MET A 106 -12.82 1.65 -14.31
CA MET A 106 -11.91 2.49 -15.08
C MET A 106 -11.37 1.72 -16.29
N ILE A 107 -11.46 2.33 -17.46
CA ILE A 107 -10.93 1.80 -18.71
C ILE A 107 -9.51 2.32 -18.89
N THR A 108 -8.56 1.41 -18.82
CA THR A 108 -7.14 1.72 -18.97
C THR A 108 -6.69 1.43 -20.40
N PRO A 109 -6.18 2.45 -21.14
CA PRO A 109 -5.59 2.22 -22.45
C PRO A 109 -4.24 1.53 -22.32
N VAL A 110 -4.01 0.49 -23.11
CA VAL A 110 -2.73 -0.21 -23.22
C VAL A 110 -2.27 -0.15 -24.67
N ALA A 111 -1.12 0.48 -24.89
CA ALA A 111 -0.49 0.51 -26.20
C ALA A 111 0.20 -0.83 -26.47
N GLU A 112 -0.22 -1.52 -27.52
CA GLU A 112 0.48 -2.65 -28.12
C GLU A 112 1.57 -2.10 -29.03
N LEU A 113 2.81 -2.54 -28.82
CA LEU A 113 4.00 -1.97 -29.42
C LEU A 113 4.66 -2.95 -30.41
N GLU A 114 5.34 -2.44 -31.41
CA GLU A 114 6.29 -3.26 -32.16
C GLU A 114 7.33 -3.81 -31.19
N PRO A 115 7.64 -5.14 -31.24
CA PRO A 115 8.57 -5.76 -30.30
C PRO A 115 9.91 -5.02 -30.28
N THR A 116 10.30 -4.47 -29.13
CA THR A 116 11.46 -3.61 -29.00
C THR A 116 12.33 -4.06 -27.84
N GLN A 117 13.63 -4.21 -28.10
CA GLN A 117 14.61 -4.47 -27.07
C GLN A 117 14.89 -3.20 -26.28
N LEU A 118 14.78 -3.26 -24.96
CA LEU A 118 15.05 -2.14 -24.06
C LEU A 118 15.48 -2.66 -22.70
N SER A 119 16.66 -2.28 -22.22
CA SER A 119 17.24 -2.68 -20.93
C SER A 119 17.16 -4.20 -20.68
N GLY A 120 17.61 -5.01 -21.64
CA GLY A 120 17.69 -6.45 -21.52
C GLY A 120 16.37 -7.23 -21.63
N ALA A 121 15.25 -6.56 -21.98
CA ALA A 121 13.97 -7.26 -22.20
C ALA A 121 13.29 -6.79 -23.49
N THR A 122 12.48 -7.69 -24.09
CA THR A 122 11.62 -7.35 -25.23
C THR A 122 10.31 -6.80 -24.72
N ILE A 123 10.00 -5.56 -25.09
CA ILE A 123 8.79 -4.86 -24.69
C ILE A 123 7.75 -4.96 -25.79
N TYR A 124 6.55 -5.38 -25.43
CA TYR A 124 5.38 -5.53 -26.32
C TYR A 124 4.26 -4.58 -25.99
N ARG A 125 4.22 -4.06 -24.73
CA ARG A 125 3.09 -3.30 -24.19
C ARG A 125 3.57 -2.21 -23.26
N ALA A 126 2.85 -1.07 -23.28
CA ALA A 126 3.02 -0.03 -22.27
C ALA A 126 1.66 0.60 -21.94
N THR A 127 1.51 1.09 -20.70
CA THR A 127 0.28 1.78 -20.32
C THR A 127 0.17 3.16 -20.99
N GLY A 128 -1.01 3.48 -21.52
CA GLY A 128 -1.40 4.83 -21.92
C GLY A 128 -2.01 5.66 -20.79
N HIS A 129 -1.93 5.16 -19.55
CA HIS A 129 -2.46 5.76 -18.32
C HIS A 129 -4.00 5.89 -18.30
N HIS A 130 -4.57 6.89 -18.96
CA HIS A 130 -6.01 7.13 -19.09
C HIS A 130 -6.36 7.74 -20.45
N TYR A 131 -7.60 7.61 -20.86
CA TYR A 131 -8.03 8.04 -22.20
C TYR A 131 -8.00 9.56 -22.41
N GLY A 132 -8.09 10.38 -21.37
CA GLY A 132 -7.83 11.81 -21.45
C GLY A 132 -6.44 12.12 -21.97
N LEU A 133 -5.42 11.47 -21.40
CA LEU A 133 -4.03 11.62 -21.84
C LEU A 133 -3.79 11.05 -23.25
N VAL A 134 -4.39 9.90 -23.58
CA VAL A 134 -4.35 9.31 -24.93
C VAL A 134 -4.88 10.29 -25.97
N LYS A 135 -6.01 10.94 -25.67
CA LYS A 135 -6.61 11.96 -26.53
C LYS A 135 -5.74 13.20 -26.66
N GLU A 136 -5.23 13.71 -25.55
CA GLU A 136 -4.36 14.89 -25.50
C GLU A 136 -3.06 14.69 -26.30
N GLN A 137 -2.44 13.52 -26.14
CA GLN A 137 -1.14 13.23 -26.78
C GLN A 137 -1.26 12.67 -28.20
N GLY A 138 -2.45 12.33 -28.69
CA GLY A 138 -2.64 11.72 -30.01
C GLY A 138 -2.01 10.32 -30.08
N LEU A 139 -2.16 9.52 -28.99
CA LEU A 139 -1.65 8.15 -28.90
C LEU A 139 -2.64 7.18 -29.56
N GLY A 140 -2.38 6.78 -30.78
CA GLY A 140 -3.22 5.87 -31.56
C GLY A 140 -2.39 4.88 -32.37
N ALA A 141 -3.08 4.03 -33.15
CA ALA A 141 -2.42 3.10 -34.07
C ALA A 141 -1.57 3.84 -35.09
N GLY A 142 -0.28 3.49 -35.19
CA GLY A 142 0.68 4.16 -36.07
C GLY A 142 1.41 5.38 -35.46
N SER A 143 1.08 5.79 -34.24
CA SER A 143 1.89 6.76 -33.49
C SER A 143 3.29 6.21 -33.20
N VAL A 144 4.26 7.12 -32.99
CA VAL A 144 5.60 6.76 -32.56
C VAL A 144 5.84 7.35 -31.19
N VAL A 145 6.29 6.54 -30.25
CA VAL A 145 6.50 6.91 -28.85
C VAL A 145 7.95 6.76 -28.45
N GLU A 146 8.41 7.59 -27.52
CA GLU A 146 9.64 7.37 -26.78
C GLU A 146 9.31 6.51 -25.56
N LEU A 147 9.92 5.34 -25.50
CA LEU A 147 9.74 4.36 -24.44
C LEU A 147 10.94 4.34 -23.50
N THR A 148 10.70 4.23 -22.22
CA THR A 148 11.70 4.00 -21.17
C THR A 148 11.25 2.85 -20.28
N ARG A 149 12.16 2.25 -19.49
CA ARG A 149 11.80 1.30 -18.43
C ARG A 149 12.06 1.91 -17.07
N SER A 150 11.01 2.27 -16.35
CA SER A 150 11.13 2.77 -14.99
C SER A 150 11.70 1.70 -14.06
N GLY A 151 12.87 1.99 -13.45
CA GLY A 151 13.59 1.03 -12.61
C GLY A 151 14.00 -0.25 -13.35
N MET A 152 14.29 -0.17 -14.64
CA MET A 152 14.61 -1.30 -15.53
C MET A 152 13.54 -2.43 -15.56
N VAL A 153 12.34 -2.17 -15.06
CA VAL A 153 11.26 -3.18 -14.95
C VAL A 153 10.02 -2.78 -15.73
N ILE A 154 9.45 -1.60 -15.47
CA ILE A 154 8.12 -1.22 -15.99
C ILE A 154 8.24 -0.35 -17.24
N PRO A 155 7.74 -0.81 -18.41
CA PRO A 155 7.68 0.01 -19.61
C PRO A 155 6.80 1.24 -19.41
N LYS A 156 7.32 2.41 -19.77
CA LYS A 156 6.60 3.67 -19.66
C LYS A 156 6.74 4.46 -20.96
N ILE A 157 5.63 4.98 -21.48
CA ILE A 157 5.62 5.96 -22.55
C ILE A 157 6.01 7.31 -21.94
N ASN A 158 7.13 7.85 -22.39
CA ASN A 158 7.67 9.13 -21.91
C ASN A 158 7.01 10.30 -22.63
N LYS A 159 6.90 10.18 -23.96
CA LYS A 159 6.23 11.15 -24.84
C LYS A 159 5.83 10.51 -26.15
N VAL A 160 4.86 11.10 -26.83
CA VAL A 160 4.50 10.78 -28.20
C VAL A 160 5.33 11.68 -29.14
N LEU A 161 6.13 11.05 -30.00
CA LEU A 161 7.00 11.73 -30.96
C LEU A 161 6.28 12.05 -32.27
N LYS A 162 5.38 11.16 -32.70
CA LYS A 162 4.51 11.30 -33.83
C LYS A 162 3.11 10.88 -33.46
N THR A 163 2.15 11.77 -33.61
CA THR A 163 0.75 11.52 -33.29
C THR A 163 0.08 10.67 -34.38
N ALA A 164 -1.02 9.99 -34.01
CA ALA A 164 -1.92 9.32 -34.92
C ALA A 164 -3.39 9.58 -34.51
N GLU A 165 -4.32 9.11 -35.33
CA GLU A 165 -5.75 9.14 -34.99
C GLU A 165 -6.01 8.29 -33.74
N VAL A 166 -6.76 8.85 -32.80
CA VAL A 166 -7.07 8.21 -31.52
C VAL A 166 -8.41 7.51 -31.61
N ASP A 167 -8.43 6.21 -31.33
CA ASP A 167 -9.64 5.42 -31.20
C ASP A 167 -10.04 5.36 -29.72
N ILE A 168 -11.19 5.98 -29.38
CA ILE A 168 -11.74 5.97 -28.04
C ILE A 168 -12.99 5.07 -28.04
N PRO A 169 -13.02 3.97 -27.27
CA PRO A 169 -14.15 3.08 -27.26
C PRO A 169 -15.40 3.77 -26.71
N LEU A 170 -16.53 3.59 -27.39
CA LEU A 170 -17.83 4.07 -26.92
C LEU A 170 -18.43 3.09 -25.91
N ASN A 171 -18.16 1.81 -26.08
CA ASN A 171 -18.73 0.75 -25.26
C ASN A 171 -17.67 -0.02 -24.50
N CYS A 172 -18.04 -0.54 -23.34
CA CYS A 172 -17.18 -1.36 -22.50
C CYS A 172 -16.79 -2.67 -23.22
N PRO A 173 -15.50 -2.99 -23.35
CA PRO A 173 -15.06 -4.21 -24.06
C PRO A 173 -15.47 -5.51 -23.34
N SER A 174 -15.83 -5.43 -22.04
CA SER A 174 -16.22 -6.60 -21.24
C SER A 174 -17.74 -6.84 -21.24
N CYS A 175 -18.57 -5.79 -21.12
CA CYS A 175 -20.02 -5.94 -20.94
C CYS A 175 -20.87 -5.16 -21.95
N ASN A 176 -20.24 -4.51 -22.90
CA ASN A 176 -20.88 -3.70 -23.97
C ASN A 176 -21.75 -2.52 -23.49
N SER A 177 -21.73 -2.17 -22.20
CA SER A 177 -22.41 -0.97 -21.69
C SER A 177 -21.76 0.31 -22.23
N LEU A 178 -22.55 1.35 -22.48
CA LEU A 178 -22.05 2.65 -22.87
C LEU A 178 -21.09 3.19 -21.80
N LEU A 179 -19.92 3.65 -22.23
CA LEU A 179 -18.92 4.24 -21.37
C LEU A 179 -19.25 5.71 -21.08
N ILE A 180 -18.84 6.16 -19.89
CA ILE A 180 -19.03 7.55 -19.47
C ILE A 180 -17.67 8.17 -19.11
N TRP A 181 -17.53 9.47 -19.29
CA TRP A 181 -16.38 10.20 -18.84
C TRP A 181 -16.54 10.67 -17.38
N ASP A 182 -15.53 10.45 -16.58
CA ASP A 182 -15.35 11.05 -15.27
C ASP A 182 -14.01 11.80 -15.29
N SER A 183 -14.09 13.12 -15.52
CA SER A 183 -12.91 13.96 -15.80
C SER A 183 -12.07 13.38 -16.97
N ASP A 184 -10.83 13.00 -16.72
CA ASP A 184 -9.90 12.40 -17.71
C ASP A 184 -10.05 10.89 -17.86
N PHE A 185 -10.92 10.25 -17.05
CA PHE A 185 -11.07 8.81 -17.01
C PHE A 185 -12.31 8.35 -17.75
N LEU A 186 -12.16 7.33 -18.56
CA LEU A 186 -13.26 6.65 -19.21
C LEU A 186 -13.72 5.48 -18.32
N MET A 187 -15.02 5.43 -18.00
CA MET A 187 -15.56 4.53 -16.98
C MET A 187 -16.67 3.65 -17.52
N CYS A 188 -16.67 2.38 -17.11
CA CYS A 188 -17.82 1.50 -17.28
C CYS A 188 -18.75 1.61 -16.06
N PRO A 189 -19.98 2.13 -16.21
CA PRO A 189 -20.90 2.33 -15.09
C PRO A 189 -21.60 1.05 -14.62
N ASN A 190 -21.43 -0.08 -15.34
CA ASN A 190 -22.09 -1.34 -15.04
C ASN A 190 -21.40 -2.12 -13.92
N VAL A 191 -21.47 -1.61 -12.69
CA VAL A 191 -20.70 -2.11 -11.54
C VAL A 191 -21.10 -3.53 -11.12
N ASN A 192 -22.38 -3.92 -11.39
CA ASN A 192 -22.98 -5.15 -10.87
C ASN A 192 -23.00 -6.30 -11.88
N ALA A 193 -22.82 -6.02 -13.17
CA ALA A 193 -22.89 -7.05 -14.21
C ALA A 193 -21.71 -7.07 -15.18
N CYS A 194 -20.74 -6.15 -15.05
CA CYS A 194 -19.54 -6.19 -15.84
C CYS A 194 -18.61 -7.30 -15.32
N GLN A 195 -18.33 -8.29 -16.16
CA GLN A 195 -17.51 -9.45 -15.83
C GLN A 195 -16.17 -9.06 -15.25
N ASP A 196 -15.42 -8.21 -15.96
CA ASP A 196 -14.06 -7.84 -15.53
C ASP A 196 -14.04 -7.08 -14.20
N GLN A 197 -15.07 -6.27 -13.93
CA GLN A 197 -15.20 -5.62 -12.64
C GLN A 197 -15.45 -6.62 -11.51
N ILE A 198 -16.37 -7.60 -11.74
CA ILE A 198 -16.71 -8.62 -10.75
C ILE A 198 -15.49 -9.53 -10.48
N VAL A 199 -14.90 -10.06 -11.53
CA VAL A 199 -13.71 -10.92 -11.44
C VAL A 199 -12.57 -10.16 -10.76
N GLY A 200 -12.31 -8.91 -11.17
CA GLY A 200 -11.28 -8.07 -10.59
C GLY A 200 -11.49 -7.75 -9.10
N LYS A 201 -12.75 -7.57 -8.65
CA LYS A 201 -13.08 -7.38 -7.23
C LYS A 201 -12.79 -8.65 -6.42
N MET A 202 -13.17 -9.83 -6.92
CA MET A 202 -12.92 -11.10 -6.23
C MET A 202 -11.40 -11.39 -6.13
N ILE A 203 -10.63 -11.18 -7.19
CA ILE A 203 -9.17 -11.33 -7.16
C ILE A 203 -8.55 -10.34 -6.17
N TYR A 204 -9.03 -9.11 -6.16
CA TYR A 204 -8.54 -8.08 -5.24
C TYR A 204 -8.76 -8.48 -3.79
N PHE A 205 -9.91 -9.04 -3.46
CA PHE A 205 -10.23 -9.50 -2.11
C PHE A 205 -9.16 -10.49 -1.61
N PHE A 206 -8.93 -11.58 -2.33
CA PHE A 206 -7.96 -12.60 -1.95
C PHE A 206 -6.53 -12.06 -1.89
N ARG A 207 -6.16 -11.17 -2.80
CA ARG A 207 -4.84 -10.52 -2.80
C ARG A 207 -4.60 -9.65 -1.57
N ILE A 208 -5.62 -8.94 -1.08
CA ILE A 208 -5.49 -8.08 0.11
C ILE A 208 -5.51 -8.89 1.39
N LEU A 209 -6.31 -9.94 1.46
CA LEU A 209 -6.28 -10.89 2.58
C LEU A 209 -4.88 -11.48 2.77
N ALA A 210 -4.22 -11.87 1.67
CA ALA A 210 -2.83 -12.32 1.60
C ALA A 210 -2.47 -13.57 2.43
N ASN A 211 -3.44 -14.27 2.99
CA ASN A 211 -3.28 -15.50 3.77
C ASN A 211 -3.86 -16.73 3.07
N ASN A 212 -3.97 -16.68 1.76
CA ASN A 212 -4.53 -17.73 0.90
C ASN A 212 -3.82 -17.78 -0.44
N ASP A 213 -3.84 -18.93 -1.09
CA ASP A 213 -3.28 -19.17 -2.41
C ASP A 213 -4.31 -19.80 -3.35
N GLY A 214 -4.05 -19.72 -4.65
CA GLY A 214 -4.86 -20.40 -5.67
C GLY A 214 -6.04 -19.59 -6.23
N PHE A 215 -6.43 -18.45 -5.65
CA PHE A 215 -7.53 -17.58 -6.12
C PHE A 215 -7.05 -16.47 -7.07
N GLY A 216 -6.22 -16.86 -8.04
CA GLY A 216 -5.75 -15.96 -9.10
C GLY A 216 -6.74 -15.86 -10.27
N GLN A 217 -6.29 -15.17 -11.33
CA GLN A 217 -7.11 -14.85 -12.51
C GLN A 217 -7.83 -16.08 -13.09
N ALA A 218 -7.12 -17.19 -13.34
CA ALA A 218 -7.69 -18.38 -13.98
C ALA A 218 -8.77 -19.06 -13.12
N THR A 219 -8.53 -19.17 -11.81
CA THR A 219 -9.49 -19.77 -10.86
C THR A 219 -10.74 -18.94 -10.74
N ILE A 220 -10.59 -17.62 -10.49
CA ILE A 220 -11.72 -16.71 -10.32
C ILE A 220 -12.53 -16.58 -11.61
N GLN A 221 -11.86 -16.52 -12.75
CA GLN A 221 -12.53 -16.50 -14.07
C GLN A 221 -13.41 -17.76 -14.25
N LYS A 222 -12.87 -18.94 -13.96
CA LYS A 222 -13.60 -20.20 -14.05
C LYS A 222 -14.80 -20.25 -13.08
N LEU A 223 -14.64 -19.76 -11.86
CA LEU A 223 -15.73 -19.66 -10.88
C LEU A 223 -16.82 -18.70 -11.38
N TYR A 224 -16.45 -17.56 -11.95
CA TYR A 224 -17.39 -16.61 -12.56
C TYR A 224 -18.22 -17.26 -13.68
N GLU A 225 -17.58 -18.03 -14.58
CA GLU A 225 -18.25 -18.78 -15.67
C GLU A 225 -19.23 -19.83 -15.15
N LYS A 226 -19.03 -20.32 -13.93
CA LYS A 226 -19.90 -21.26 -13.23
C LYS A 226 -20.97 -20.59 -12.36
N GLY A 227 -21.12 -19.27 -12.48
CA GLY A 227 -22.20 -18.51 -11.84
C GLY A 227 -21.84 -17.87 -10.51
N ILE A 228 -20.59 -17.96 -10.04
CA ILE A 228 -20.14 -17.26 -8.84
C ILE A 228 -19.98 -15.77 -9.15
N ARG A 229 -20.53 -14.92 -8.30
CA ARG A 229 -20.56 -13.46 -8.53
C ARG A 229 -19.92 -12.64 -7.39
N GLN A 230 -19.81 -13.22 -6.22
CA GLN A 230 -19.32 -12.53 -5.01
C GLN A 230 -18.37 -13.46 -4.24
N VAL A 231 -17.54 -12.83 -3.42
CA VAL A 231 -16.59 -13.57 -2.58
C VAL A 231 -17.31 -14.46 -1.57
N SER A 232 -18.42 -14.00 -0.99
CA SER A 232 -19.24 -14.79 -0.06
C SER A 232 -19.70 -16.12 -0.68
N ASP A 233 -20.01 -16.15 -1.97
CA ASP A 233 -20.39 -17.38 -2.66
C ASP A 233 -19.25 -18.39 -2.71
N ILE A 234 -17.99 -17.91 -2.86
CA ILE A 234 -16.79 -18.75 -2.88
C ILE A 234 -16.60 -19.45 -1.53
N TYR A 235 -16.81 -18.74 -0.42
CA TYR A 235 -16.69 -19.30 0.93
C TYR A 235 -17.81 -20.29 1.30
N LEU A 236 -18.87 -20.38 0.50
CA LEU A 236 -19.94 -21.37 0.63
C LEU A 236 -19.72 -22.64 -0.22
N LEU A 237 -18.62 -22.70 -0.99
CA LEU A 237 -18.27 -23.86 -1.79
C LEU A 237 -17.72 -24.99 -0.92
N ASN A 238 -17.90 -26.21 -1.41
CA ASN A 238 -17.26 -27.42 -0.92
C ASN A 238 -16.57 -28.16 -2.06
N VAL A 239 -15.84 -29.22 -1.73
CA VAL A 239 -15.08 -30.02 -2.71
C VAL A 239 -15.99 -30.53 -3.83
N ASP A 240 -17.16 -31.11 -3.49
CA ASP A 240 -18.06 -31.69 -4.49
C ASP A 240 -18.59 -30.65 -5.49
N LYS A 241 -18.93 -29.45 -5.01
CA LYS A 241 -19.33 -28.34 -5.86
C LYS A 241 -18.22 -27.89 -6.80
N LEU A 242 -16.98 -27.75 -6.31
CA LEU A 242 -15.83 -27.41 -7.14
C LEU A 242 -15.56 -28.48 -8.20
N VAL A 243 -15.64 -29.76 -7.85
CA VAL A 243 -15.50 -30.87 -8.80
C VAL A 243 -16.61 -30.80 -9.85
N SER A 244 -17.86 -30.58 -9.46
CA SER A 244 -18.99 -30.40 -10.40
C SER A 244 -18.83 -29.19 -11.34
N MET A 245 -18.08 -28.16 -10.92
CA MET A 245 -17.68 -27.01 -11.75
C MET A 245 -16.49 -27.31 -12.66
N GLY A 246 -15.95 -28.54 -12.61
CA GLY A 246 -14.88 -29.03 -13.49
C GLY A 246 -13.47 -28.74 -12.95
N PHE A 247 -13.30 -28.47 -11.65
CA PHE A 247 -11.99 -28.50 -11.00
C PHE A 247 -11.58 -29.95 -10.71
N GLY A 248 -10.29 -30.27 -10.80
CA GLY A 248 -9.80 -31.61 -10.41
C GLY A 248 -9.87 -31.78 -8.88
N ASP A 249 -10.03 -33.02 -8.41
CA ASP A 249 -10.21 -33.36 -6.98
C ASP A 249 -9.13 -32.75 -6.10
N LYS A 250 -7.84 -32.89 -6.46
CA LYS A 250 -6.71 -32.32 -5.70
C LYS A 250 -6.76 -30.80 -5.66
N THR A 251 -7.10 -30.15 -6.77
CA THR A 251 -7.24 -28.68 -6.84
C THR A 251 -8.41 -28.23 -5.98
N SER A 252 -9.55 -28.92 -6.05
CA SER A 252 -10.73 -28.62 -5.23
C SER A 252 -10.44 -28.72 -3.75
N GLN A 253 -9.78 -29.80 -3.31
CA GLN A 253 -9.36 -29.94 -1.92
C GLN A 253 -8.39 -28.85 -1.47
N ASN A 254 -7.40 -28.51 -2.29
CA ASN A 254 -6.46 -27.43 -1.99
C ASN A 254 -7.16 -26.07 -1.85
N LEU A 255 -8.08 -25.73 -2.75
CA LEU A 255 -8.82 -24.48 -2.68
C LEU A 255 -9.67 -24.38 -1.39
N ILE A 256 -10.35 -25.47 -1.01
CA ILE A 256 -11.12 -25.52 0.25
C ILE A 256 -10.19 -25.36 1.44
N ASN A 257 -9.06 -26.05 1.48
CA ASN A 257 -8.08 -25.91 2.55
C ASN A 257 -7.57 -24.47 2.68
N GLN A 258 -7.38 -23.75 1.55
CA GLN A 258 -6.98 -22.33 1.56
C GLN A 258 -8.09 -21.42 2.09
N LEU A 259 -9.36 -21.70 1.81
CA LEU A 259 -10.49 -20.96 2.39
C LEU A 259 -10.59 -21.17 3.90
N GLU A 260 -10.41 -22.42 4.36
CA GLU A 260 -10.39 -22.74 5.79
C GLU A 260 -9.23 -22.05 6.49
N ARG A 261 -8.02 -22.14 5.93
CA ARG A 261 -6.84 -21.45 6.42
C ARG A 261 -7.09 -19.96 6.57
N SER A 262 -7.67 -19.32 5.54
CA SER A 262 -7.92 -17.88 5.54
C SER A 262 -8.92 -17.41 6.60
N ARG A 263 -9.77 -18.32 7.12
CA ARG A 263 -10.67 -18.04 8.25
C ARG A 263 -10.01 -18.22 9.61
N GLN A 264 -9.11 -19.22 9.72
CA GLN A 264 -8.50 -19.64 10.98
C GLN A 264 -7.26 -18.82 11.35
N GLU A 265 -6.51 -18.35 10.36
CA GLU A 265 -5.40 -17.43 10.59
C GLU A 265 -5.93 -16.06 10.97
N SER A 266 -5.46 -15.52 12.09
CA SER A 266 -5.85 -14.17 12.54
C SER A 266 -5.43 -13.10 11.54
N ILE A 267 -6.37 -12.22 11.20
CA ILE A 267 -6.18 -11.15 10.22
C ILE A 267 -6.59 -9.82 10.87
N GLU A 268 -5.84 -8.77 10.64
CA GLU A 268 -6.23 -7.45 11.08
C GLU A 268 -7.59 -7.03 10.48
N ASP A 269 -8.50 -6.57 11.30
CA ASP A 269 -9.86 -6.19 10.89
C ASP A 269 -9.88 -5.10 9.81
N TRP A 270 -8.93 -4.15 9.83
CA TRP A 270 -8.77 -3.14 8.78
C TRP A 270 -8.34 -3.77 7.44
N ARG A 271 -7.54 -4.85 7.45
CA ARG A 271 -7.14 -5.57 6.24
C ARG A 271 -8.33 -6.31 5.64
N PHE A 272 -9.10 -6.99 6.50
CA PHE A 272 -10.34 -7.67 6.09
C PHE A 272 -11.32 -6.68 5.45
N LEU A 273 -11.56 -5.52 6.08
CA LEU A 273 -12.42 -4.48 5.51
C LEU A 273 -11.87 -3.93 4.19
N ALA A 274 -10.56 -3.69 4.10
CA ALA A 274 -9.91 -3.20 2.88
C ALA A 274 -10.00 -4.19 1.72
N ALA A 275 -10.10 -5.50 2.00
CA ALA A 275 -10.19 -6.55 0.98
C ALA A 275 -11.45 -6.43 0.11
N PHE A 276 -12.55 -5.87 0.61
CA PHE A 276 -13.75 -5.59 -0.20
C PHE A 276 -13.53 -4.53 -1.28
N GLY A 277 -12.47 -3.75 -1.18
CA GLY A 277 -12.05 -2.80 -2.22
C GLY A 277 -13.00 -1.63 -2.42
N VAL A 278 -13.69 -1.20 -1.37
CA VAL A 278 -14.53 0.02 -1.37
C VAL A 278 -13.70 1.22 -1.84
N GLN A 279 -14.30 2.03 -2.70
CA GLN A 279 -13.63 3.21 -3.25
C GLN A 279 -13.23 4.18 -2.12
N ARG A 280 -12.03 4.74 -2.21
CA ARG A 280 -11.43 5.60 -1.19
C ARG A 280 -11.17 4.94 0.17
N LEU A 281 -11.52 3.67 0.37
CA LEU A 281 -11.32 2.93 1.61
C LEU A 281 -10.21 1.87 1.42
N GLY A 282 -9.00 2.32 1.14
CA GLY A 282 -7.80 1.46 1.12
C GLY A 282 -7.31 1.13 2.54
N MET A 283 -6.29 0.27 2.68
CA MET A 283 -5.79 -0.22 3.98
C MET A 283 -5.57 0.88 5.02
N GLY A 284 -4.92 1.99 4.64
CA GLY A 284 -4.68 3.11 5.58
C GLY A 284 -5.95 3.81 6.04
N ASN A 285 -6.92 3.98 5.15
CA ASN A 285 -8.21 4.58 5.48
C ASN A 285 -9.11 3.62 6.28
N CYS A 286 -9.02 2.29 6.04
CA CYS A 286 -9.68 1.30 6.88
C CYS A 286 -9.13 1.36 8.31
N GLU A 287 -7.81 1.38 8.48
CA GLU A 287 -7.19 1.51 9.80
C GLU A 287 -7.60 2.82 10.50
N ASN A 288 -7.63 3.95 9.78
CA ASN A 288 -8.09 5.22 10.33
C ASN A 288 -9.57 5.17 10.74
N LEU A 289 -10.43 4.57 9.91
CA LEU A 289 -11.84 4.38 10.23
C LEU A 289 -12.03 3.49 11.47
N LEU A 290 -11.30 2.36 11.55
CA LEU A 290 -11.43 1.40 12.64
C LEU A 290 -10.74 1.85 13.95
N LYS A 291 -9.89 2.84 13.93
CA LYS A 291 -9.44 3.54 15.14
C LYS A 291 -10.53 4.38 15.81
N ASN A 292 -11.53 4.82 15.07
CA ASN A 292 -12.64 5.62 15.57
C ASN A 292 -13.90 4.79 15.84
N TYR A 293 -14.13 3.74 15.08
CA TYR A 293 -15.33 2.90 15.20
C TYR A 293 -14.97 1.44 15.04
N SER A 294 -15.49 0.56 15.91
CA SER A 294 -15.27 -0.88 15.74
C SER A 294 -15.87 -1.39 14.43
N ILE A 295 -15.31 -2.47 13.88
CA ILE A 295 -15.74 -3.01 12.59
C ILE A 295 -17.23 -3.39 12.57
N GLU A 296 -17.80 -3.76 13.70
CA GLU A 296 -19.23 -4.07 13.84
C GLU A 296 -20.12 -2.83 13.70
N LYS A 297 -19.58 -1.64 14.00
CA LYS A 297 -20.32 -0.37 13.93
C LYS A 297 -20.22 0.32 12.59
N VAL A 298 -19.18 0.07 11.78
CA VAL A 298 -18.91 0.83 10.54
C VAL A 298 -20.07 0.78 9.53
N PHE A 299 -20.85 -0.27 9.53
CA PHE A 299 -22.03 -0.43 8.63
C PHE A 299 -23.29 0.31 9.08
N ASN A 300 -23.23 0.99 10.23
CA ASN A 300 -24.33 1.78 10.80
C ASN A 300 -23.97 3.28 10.93
N LEU A 301 -22.79 3.69 10.46
CA LEU A 301 -22.37 5.08 10.45
C LEU A 301 -23.16 5.89 9.43
N SER A 302 -23.37 7.15 9.71
CA SER A 302 -23.83 8.15 8.74
C SER A 302 -22.67 8.75 7.95
N VAL A 303 -22.97 9.50 6.90
CA VAL A 303 -21.96 10.27 6.16
C VAL A 303 -21.24 11.25 7.07
N ASP A 304 -21.97 11.91 7.98
CA ASP A 304 -21.43 12.89 8.91
C ASP A 304 -20.47 12.23 9.93
N ASP A 305 -20.80 11.04 10.44
CA ASP A 305 -19.91 10.29 11.33
C ASP A 305 -18.56 10.03 10.66
N ILE A 306 -18.57 9.64 9.38
CA ILE A 306 -17.35 9.38 8.62
C ILE A 306 -16.60 10.69 8.31
N ALA A 307 -17.31 11.76 7.95
CA ALA A 307 -16.72 13.06 7.62
C ALA A 307 -16.05 13.73 8.83
N ASN A 308 -16.52 13.44 10.04
CA ASN A 308 -15.91 13.94 11.28
C ASN A 308 -14.57 13.27 11.64
N ILE A 309 -14.20 12.18 10.97
CA ILE A 309 -12.89 11.56 11.16
C ILE A 309 -11.83 12.36 10.40
N ASP A 310 -10.73 12.71 11.08
CA ASP A 310 -9.62 13.42 10.46
C ASP A 310 -9.08 12.66 9.21
N GLY A 311 -8.94 13.40 8.12
CA GLY A 311 -8.50 12.85 6.82
C GLY A 311 -9.63 12.41 5.88
N PHE A 312 -10.92 12.48 6.27
CA PHE A 312 -12.06 12.23 5.39
C PHE A 312 -12.85 13.52 5.11
N ALA A 313 -12.72 14.01 3.88
CA ALA A 313 -13.56 15.09 3.39
C ALA A 313 -14.97 14.56 3.03
N GLU A 314 -15.97 15.44 3.03
CA GLU A 314 -17.40 15.10 2.79
C GLU A 314 -17.64 14.20 1.57
N LEU A 315 -17.02 14.54 0.43
CA LEU A 315 -17.13 13.71 -0.79
C LEU A 315 -16.54 12.31 -0.59
N THR A 316 -15.42 12.21 0.12
CA THR A 316 -14.80 10.92 0.45
C THR A 316 -15.67 10.12 1.40
N ALA A 317 -16.25 10.76 2.42
CA ALA A 317 -17.14 10.14 3.38
C ALA A 317 -18.39 9.56 2.70
N LYS A 318 -18.99 10.30 1.74
CA LYS A 318 -20.13 9.81 0.96
C LYS A 318 -19.78 8.56 0.14
N LEU A 319 -18.62 8.56 -0.57
CA LEU A 319 -18.18 7.40 -1.35
C LEU A 319 -17.91 6.17 -0.46
N ILE A 320 -17.36 6.39 0.72
CA ILE A 320 -17.13 5.32 1.71
C ILE A 320 -18.48 4.77 2.21
N PHE A 321 -19.40 5.64 2.60
CA PHE A 321 -20.74 5.27 3.08
C PHE A 321 -21.49 4.41 2.04
N ASP A 322 -21.59 4.89 0.80
CA ASP A 322 -22.26 4.16 -0.29
C ASP A 322 -21.57 2.81 -0.56
N GLY A 323 -20.23 2.78 -0.50
CA GLY A 323 -19.45 1.57 -0.66
C GLY A 323 -19.67 0.57 0.47
N LEU A 324 -19.70 1.01 1.74
CA LEU A 324 -19.98 0.15 2.90
C LEU A 324 -21.37 -0.48 2.79
N LEU A 325 -22.40 0.31 2.40
CA LEU A 325 -23.75 -0.23 2.17
C LEU A 325 -23.74 -1.32 1.10
N SER A 326 -22.98 -1.15 0.03
CA SER A 326 -22.92 -2.11 -1.08
C SER A 326 -22.30 -3.47 -0.72
N ILE A 327 -21.43 -3.51 0.30
CA ILE A 327 -20.72 -4.73 0.73
C ILE A 327 -21.32 -5.37 1.98
N LYS A 328 -22.28 -4.71 2.66
CA LYS A 328 -22.79 -5.11 3.97
C LYS A 328 -23.24 -6.58 4.02
N SER A 329 -24.04 -7.01 3.06
CA SER A 329 -24.54 -8.39 3.03
C SER A 329 -23.43 -9.41 2.84
N GLN A 330 -22.46 -9.13 1.99
CA GLN A 330 -21.29 -10.01 1.82
C GLN A 330 -20.44 -10.08 3.09
N TYR A 331 -20.23 -8.94 3.73
CA TYR A 331 -19.52 -8.86 5.00
C TYR A 331 -20.21 -9.73 6.06
N GLU A 332 -21.53 -9.59 6.23
CA GLU A 332 -22.30 -10.36 7.22
C GLU A 332 -22.20 -11.88 7.00
N VAL A 333 -22.27 -12.33 5.74
CA VAL A 333 -22.12 -13.75 5.39
C VAL A 333 -20.70 -14.25 5.73
N LEU A 334 -19.66 -13.46 5.41
CA LEU A 334 -18.28 -13.86 5.68
C LEU A 334 -17.97 -13.89 7.18
N ILE A 335 -18.42 -12.90 7.94
CA ILE A 335 -18.23 -12.88 9.39
C ILE A 335 -18.97 -14.03 10.10
N SER A 336 -20.20 -14.33 9.66
CA SER A 336 -20.93 -15.50 10.19
C SER A 336 -20.23 -16.83 9.83
N GLY A 337 -19.40 -16.84 8.80
CA GLY A 337 -18.55 -17.95 8.39
C GLY A 337 -17.31 -18.16 9.27
N GLY A 338 -17.04 -17.31 10.28
CA GLY A 338 -16.07 -17.56 11.34
C GLY A 338 -14.65 -17.06 11.03
N PHE A 339 -14.49 -15.86 10.46
CA PHE A 339 -13.17 -15.22 10.35
C PHE A 339 -12.64 -14.80 11.73
N ASP A 340 -11.36 -15.09 12.00
CA ASP A 340 -10.64 -14.60 13.16
C ASP A 340 -10.04 -13.22 12.86
N LEU A 341 -10.60 -12.17 13.50
CA LEU A 341 -10.18 -10.79 13.25
C LEU A 341 -9.45 -10.20 14.47
N GLU A 342 -8.19 -9.82 14.27
CA GLU A 342 -7.44 -8.98 15.20
C GLU A 342 -8.01 -7.55 15.15
N LYS A 343 -8.63 -7.12 16.25
CA LYS A 343 -9.33 -5.83 16.31
C LYS A 343 -8.35 -4.66 16.41
N THR A 344 -8.61 -3.62 15.61
CA THR A 344 -7.93 -2.34 15.74
C THR A 344 -8.28 -1.69 17.08
N LEU A 345 -7.28 -1.20 17.81
CA LEU A 345 -7.47 -0.47 19.05
C LEU A 345 -8.21 0.85 18.77
N LEU A 346 -9.36 1.01 19.42
CA LEU A 346 -10.14 2.25 19.32
C LEU A 346 -9.44 3.39 20.05
N ILE A 347 -9.58 4.59 19.51
CA ILE A 347 -9.33 5.82 20.25
C ILE A 347 -10.51 5.97 21.22
N ASP A 348 -10.26 5.73 22.52
CA ASP A 348 -11.33 5.76 23.54
C ASP A 348 -11.73 7.22 23.84
N ASP A 349 -12.83 7.68 23.26
CA ASP A 349 -13.35 9.04 23.47
C ASP A 349 -13.78 9.30 24.93
N ASN A 350 -14.12 8.28 25.71
CA ASN A 350 -14.49 8.45 27.11
C ASN A 350 -13.26 8.72 27.99
N HIS A 351 -12.13 8.07 27.69
CA HIS A 351 -10.84 8.45 28.29
C HIS A 351 -10.23 9.70 27.66
N ALA A 352 -10.52 9.97 26.38
CA ALA A 352 -10.05 11.15 25.65
C ALA A 352 -10.60 12.47 26.26
N ASN A 353 -11.88 12.50 26.67
CA ASN A 353 -12.49 13.68 27.26
C ASN A 353 -12.08 13.94 28.74
N SER A 354 -11.60 12.91 29.45
CA SER A 354 -11.03 13.04 30.80
C SER A 354 -9.51 13.20 30.81
N ASN A 355 -8.84 13.05 29.67
CA ASN A 355 -7.39 13.03 29.53
C ASN A 355 -6.85 14.41 29.15
N ALA A 356 -6.04 15.00 30.03
CA ALA A 356 -5.39 16.29 29.82
C ALA A 356 -4.50 16.37 28.55
N PHE A 357 -4.13 15.22 27.98
CA PHE A 357 -3.25 15.11 26.81
C PHE A 357 -3.99 14.77 25.50
N TYR A 358 -5.31 14.67 25.51
CA TYR A 358 -6.09 14.37 24.30
C TYR A 358 -5.79 15.35 23.16
N LYS A 359 -5.49 14.81 21.96
CA LYS A 359 -5.03 15.56 20.78
C LYS A 359 -3.73 16.36 20.97
N LYS A 360 -3.11 16.31 22.16
CA LYS A 360 -1.82 16.95 22.42
C LYS A 360 -0.69 16.15 21.80
N LYS A 361 0.36 16.84 21.38
CA LYS A 361 1.56 16.21 20.81
C LYS A 361 2.61 16.04 21.89
N ILE A 362 2.94 14.81 22.23
CA ILE A 362 3.90 14.47 23.27
C ILE A 362 5.14 13.77 22.70
N VAL A 363 6.26 13.87 23.41
CA VAL A 363 7.50 13.17 23.12
C VAL A 363 7.99 12.48 24.40
N PHE A 364 8.31 11.18 24.31
CA PHE A 364 8.94 10.43 25.40
C PHE A 364 10.46 10.45 25.28
N THR A 365 11.18 10.60 26.40
CA THR A 365 12.65 10.57 26.43
C THR A 365 13.17 10.06 27.76
N GLY A 366 14.35 9.44 27.74
CA GLY A 366 14.95 8.78 28.91
C GLY A 366 14.55 7.31 29.04
N THR A 367 14.97 6.68 30.12
CA THR A 367 14.58 5.32 30.52
C THR A 367 13.23 5.40 31.22
N MET A 368 12.23 4.74 30.69
CA MET A 368 10.87 4.72 31.21
C MET A 368 10.63 3.49 32.10
N SER A 369 9.60 3.52 32.94
CA SER A 369 9.17 2.39 33.78
C SER A 369 8.68 1.18 32.97
N GLN A 370 8.13 1.44 31.80
CA GLN A 370 7.68 0.43 30.80
C GLN A 370 8.47 0.57 29.50
N SER A 371 8.31 -0.40 28.58
CA SER A 371 8.92 -0.24 27.26
C SER A 371 8.34 1.01 26.56
N ARG A 372 9.21 1.79 25.91
CA ARG A 372 8.78 2.98 25.17
C ARG A 372 7.71 2.65 24.12
N SER A 373 7.83 1.49 23.48
CA SER A 373 6.86 1.02 22.49
C SER A 373 5.46 0.86 23.09
N ASP A 374 5.37 0.35 24.31
CA ASP A 374 4.09 0.12 24.99
C ASP A 374 3.47 1.44 25.46
N LEU A 375 4.29 2.35 26.03
CA LEU A 375 3.83 3.71 26.37
C LEU A 375 3.35 4.48 25.14
N GLU A 376 4.04 4.37 24.00
CA GLU A 376 3.63 5.00 22.75
C GLU A 376 2.32 4.40 22.21
N LYS A 377 2.14 3.08 22.31
CA LYS A 377 0.88 2.41 21.94
C LYS A 377 -0.27 2.84 22.84
N GLN A 378 -0.04 2.87 24.15
CA GLN A 378 -1.03 3.32 25.14
C GLN A 378 -1.42 4.78 24.90
N ALA A 379 -0.45 5.68 24.71
CA ALA A 379 -0.72 7.08 24.42
C ALA A 379 -1.56 7.25 23.15
N LYS A 380 -1.22 6.50 22.08
CA LYS A 380 -1.98 6.54 20.83
C LYS A 380 -3.41 6.03 20.98
N SER A 381 -3.65 4.99 21.79
CA SER A 381 -5.00 4.47 22.06
C SER A 381 -5.85 5.49 22.83
N LEU A 382 -5.23 6.40 23.56
CA LEU A 382 -5.86 7.50 24.30
C LEU A 382 -6.02 8.78 23.46
N GLY A 383 -5.83 8.72 22.15
CA GLY A 383 -5.96 9.88 21.25
C GLY A 383 -4.85 10.91 21.37
N ILE A 384 -3.70 10.55 21.93
CA ILE A 384 -2.54 11.42 22.10
C ILE A 384 -1.62 11.29 20.90
N ASN A 385 -1.17 12.39 20.31
CA ASN A 385 -0.24 12.40 19.20
C ASN A 385 1.20 12.20 19.70
N VAL A 386 1.77 11.00 19.48
CA VAL A 386 3.14 10.73 19.91
C VAL A 386 4.12 11.06 18.78
N ALA A 387 5.11 11.90 19.10
CA ALA A 387 6.20 12.24 18.21
C ALA A 387 7.54 11.74 18.77
N LYS A 388 8.46 11.49 17.88
CA LYS A 388 9.80 11.00 18.24
C LYS A 388 10.78 12.12 18.57
N THR A 389 10.52 13.35 18.07
CA THR A 389 11.38 14.54 18.27
C THR A 389 10.61 15.72 18.77
N VAL A 390 11.28 16.55 19.58
CA VAL A 390 10.74 17.83 20.08
C VAL A 390 10.82 18.88 18.99
N SER A 391 9.73 19.61 18.76
CA SER A 391 9.62 20.72 17.81
C SER A 391 8.74 21.82 18.40
N SER A 392 8.62 22.96 17.71
CA SER A 392 7.71 24.06 18.09
C SER A 392 6.22 23.66 18.14
N LYS A 393 5.85 22.48 17.60
CA LYS A 393 4.50 21.92 17.63
C LYS A 393 4.33 20.84 18.70
N THR A 394 5.33 20.62 19.57
CA THR A 394 5.26 19.66 20.67
C THR A 394 4.65 20.36 21.89
N ASP A 395 3.61 19.77 22.47
CA ASP A 395 2.97 20.32 23.67
C ASP A 395 3.71 19.89 24.94
N PHE A 396 4.10 18.61 25.04
CA PHE A 396 4.75 18.07 26.23
C PHE A 396 5.97 17.20 25.91
N LEU A 397 7.01 17.29 26.73
CA LEU A 397 8.11 16.36 26.78
C LEU A 397 8.02 15.52 28.06
N ILE A 398 7.74 14.23 27.92
CA ILE A 398 7.66 13.30 29.04
C ILE A 398 9.04 12.70 29.27
N ILE A 399 9.57 12.84 30.48
CA ILE A 399 10.92 12.44 30.83
C ILE A 399 10.92 11.31 31.86
N GLY A 400 11.69 10.27 31.58
CA GLY A 400 12.04 9.18 32.51
C GLY A 400 13.40 9.43 33.15
N GLU A 401 14.10 8.35 33.51
CA GLU A 401 15.47 8.41 34.02
C GLU A 401 16.50 8.56 32.88
N ASN A 402 17.70 9.04 33.21
CA ASN A 402 18.84 9.14 32.27
C ASN A 402 18.54 9.91 30.97
N VAL A 403 17.95 11.10 31.11
CA VAL A 403 17.51 11.91 29.96
C VAL A 403 18.69 12.57 29.23
N GLY A 404 18.76 12.39 27.92
CA GLY A 404 19.75 13.06 27.08
C GLY A 404 19.52 14.57 26.96
N GLN A 405 20.58 15.36 27.05
CA GLN A 405 20.54 16.84 27.04
C GLN A 405 19.95 17.43 25.75
N SER A 406 20.07 16.73 24.62
CA SER A 406 19.59 17.24 23.31
C SER A 406 18.08 17.52 23.28
N LYS A 407 17.23 16.57 23.74
CA LYS A 407 15.77 16.79 23.78
C LYS A 407 15.36 17.79 24.84
N MET A 408 16.07 17.83 25.99
CA MET A 408 15.87 18.84 27.04
C MET A 408 16.13 20.25 26.53
N ASN A 409 17.24 20.46 25.82
CA ASN A 409 17.59 21.77 25.27
C ASN A 409 16.56 22.21 24.20
N LYS A 410 16.11 21.28 23.34
CA LYS A 410 15.06 21.57 22.34
C LYS A 410 13.73 21.94 23.00
N ALA A 411 13.35 21.25 24.07
CA ALA A 411 12.14 21.57 24.80
C ALA A 411 12.19 22.99 25.41
N LYS A 412 13.32 23.34 26.02
CA LYS A 412 13.54 24.70 26.55
C LYS A 412 13.51 25.77 25.45
N ASN A 413 14.17 25.50 24.32
CA ASN A 413 14.22 26.43 23.18
C ASN A 413 12.84 26.70 22.54
N HIS A 414 11.94 25.72 22.61
CA HIS A 414 10.60 25.79 22.02
C HIS A 414 9.50 26.07 23.07
N ASN A 415 9.88 26.32 24.34
CA ASN A 415 8.94 26.49 25.46
C ASN A 415 7.95 25.33 25.64
N VAL A 416 8.42 24.08 25.37
CA VAL A 416 7.63 22.87 25.55
C VAL A 416 7.56 22.53 27.04
N GLU A 417 6.37 22.24 27.55
CA GLU A 417 6.17 21.79 28.93
C GLU A 417 6.83 20.42 29.17
N ILE A 418 7.63 20.35 30.24
CA ILE A 418 8.37 19.14 30.59
C ILE A 418 7.68 18.48 31.80
N LEU A 419 7.30 17.23 31.69
CA LEU A 419 6.66 16.45 32.74
C LEU A 419 7.48 15.19 33.05
N LEU A 420 7.53 14.80 34.32
CA LEU A 420 8.02 13.49 34.70
C LEU A 420 7.05 12.40 34.24
N GLU A 421 7.54 11.19 33.96
CA GLU A 421 6.71 10.04 33.61
C GLU A 421 5.63 9.81 34.68
N SER A 422 5.96 9.90 35.96
CA SER A 422 5.02 9.78 37.08
C SER A 422 3.91 10.83 37.05
N GLU A 423 4.23 12.07 36.68
CA GLU A 423 3.23 13.15 36.56
C GLU A 423 2.32 12.91 35.34
N TYR A 424 2.90 12.42 34.23
CA TYR A 424 2.14 12.03 33.05
C TYR A 424 1.15 10.92 33.36
N LEU A 425 1.61 9.82 33.99
CA LEU A 425 0.75 8.69 34.37
C LEU A 425 -0.35 9.11 35.37
N ASN A 426 -0.02 9.93 36.36
CA ASN A 426 -1.01 10.46 37.31
C ASN A 426 -2.07 11.33 36.61
N LYS A 427 -1.69 12.17 35.65
CA LYS A 427 -2.62 13.01 34.87
C LYS A 427 -3.45 12.21 33.86
N LEU A 428 -3.04 11.00 33.51
CA LEU A 428 -3.83 10.07 32.71
C LEU A 428 -4.91 9.34 33.55
N ASN A 429 -4.90 9.49 34.89
CA ASN A 429 -5.77 8.75 35.82
C ASN A 429 -5.62 7.22 35.69
N ILE A 430 -4.41 6.75 35.42
CA ILE A 430 -4.04 5.31 35.33
C ILE A 430 -3.21 4.93 36.56
#